data_188042ae576ba1ead884076821400f96
#
_entry.id   188042ae576ba1ead884076821400f96
#
_cell.length_a   1.000
_cell.length_b   1.000
_cell.length_c   1.000
_cell.angle_alpha   90.00
_cell.angle_beta   90.00
_cell.angle_gamma   90.00
#
_symmetry.space_group_name_H-M   'P 1'
#
loop_
_entity.id
_entity.type
_entity.pdbx_description
1 polymer ?
#
loop_
_entity_poly.entity_id
_entity_poly.type
_entity_poly.pdbx_seq_one_letter_code
_entity_poly.pdbx_strand_id
1 'polypeptide(L)'
;CYDAVHVRNGAFFRLEDHLDRWERSLAARRYDTLGHGRDAVAQVLHACVARAGLRDSMVTFIATRGTPASGHKDLRSCKNRLIAWALPYYGVVSDEELERGCDIVVAQTIRIPSEAVDPRVKNFGRLDFVRALFEAYDRDARYAVLLDRDGSVAEGRGWNIFALTGGVLVSPDSGALEGITRKTVYELSERLNIEARAGRITAACLRGADEVFLTSTAGGIMPVRRVDDTAIGNGEPGPVTLRLKDMYWALHDDPAYTTPVDYDLAEA
;
A
#
# COMPACT_ATOMS: atom_id res chain seq x y z
N CYS A 1 -13.78 5.73 0.38
CA CYS A 1 -12.37 5.63 0.79
C CYS A 1 -12.18 4.39 1.63
N TYR A 2 -10.97 3.88 1.69
CA TYR A 2 -10.62 2.78 2.60
C TYR A 2 -9.18 2.94 3.06
N ASP A 3 -8.85 2.26 4.16
CA ASP A 3 -7.46 2.02 4.53
C ASP A 3 -7.32 0.59 5.06
N ALA A 4 -6.09 0.12 5.22
CA ALA A 4 -5.80 -1.18 5.79
C ALA A 4 -4.49 -1.11 6.56
N VAL A 5 -4.51 -1.62 7.79
CA VAL A 5 -3.38 -1.63 8.71
C VAL A 5 -3.04 -3.06 9.13
N HIS A 6 -1.75 -3.34 9.25
CA HIS A 6 -1.24 -4.62 9.69
C HIS A 6 -1.16 -4.68 11.22
N VAL A 7 -1.62 -5.78 11.79
CA VAL A 7 -1.39 -6.16 13.19
C VAL A 7 -0.45 -7.35 13.20
N ARG A 8 0.65 -7.26 13.95
CA ARG A 8 1.61 -8.34 14.15
C ARG A 8 1.90 -8.50 15.63
N ASN A 9 1.93 -9.74 16.11
CA ASN A 9 2.15 -10.05 17.53
C ASN A 9 1.18 -9.31 18.48
N GLY A 10 -0.01 -8.93 18.01
CA GLY A 10 -0.99 -8.18 18.78
C GLY A 10 -0.74 -6.68 18.87
N ALA A 11 0.02 -6.11 17.95
CA ALA A 11 0.21 -4.67 17.87
C ALA A 11 0.01 -4.17 16.42
N PHE A 12 -0.69 -3.05 16.27
CA PHE A 12 -0.81 -2.35 14.99
C PHE A 12 0.52 -1.73 14.60
N PHE A 13 0.93 -1.89 13.36
CA PHE A 13 2.10 -1.21 12.83
C PHE A 13 1.71 0.13 12.21
N ARG A 14 2.28 1.23 12.75
CA ARG A 14 2.09 2.61 12.26
C ARG A 14 0.61 3.03 12.16
N LEU A 15 -0.19 2.66 13.17
CA LEU A 15 -1.63 2.97 13.20
C LEU A 15 -1.90 4.46 12.95
N GLU A 16 -1.13 5.35 13.59
CA GLU A 16 -1.30 6.80 13.47
C GLU A 16 -1.10 7.30 12.04
N ASP A 17 -0.07 6.80 11.34
CA ASP A 17 0.15 7.15 9.92
C ASP A 17 -1.02 6.70 9.02
N HIS A 18 -1.62 5.53 9.31
CA HIS A 18 -2.80 5.04 8.59
C HIS A 18 -4.03 5.91 8.87
N LEU A 19 -4.24 6.32 10.12
CA LEU A 19 -5.34 7.22 10.49
C LEU A 19 -5.15 8.60 9.86
N ASP A 20 -3.94 9.17 9.84
CA ASP A 20 -3.63 10.43 9.16
C ASP A 20 -3.97 10.37 7.67
N ARG A 21 -3.58 9.29 6.99
CA ARG A 21 -3.89 9.09 5.57
C ARG A 21 -5.40 8.91 5.34
N TRP A 22 -6.06 8.20 6.24
CA TRP A 22 -7.50 8.03 6.22
C TRP A 22 -8.23 9.38 6.32
N GLU A 23 -7.89 10.21 7.30
CA GLU A 23 -8.49 11.52 7.49
C GLU A 23 -8.25 12.44 6.28
N ARG A 24 -7.05 12.47 5.73
CA ARG A 24 -6.78 13.19 4.46
C ARG A 24 -7.65 12.70 3.31
N SER A 25 -7.83 11.38 3.21
CA SER A 25 -8.68 10.78 2.17
C SER A 25 -10.16 11.13 2.35
N LEU A 26 -10.65 11.14 3.59
CA LEU A 26 -12.01 11.56 3.92
C LEU A 26 -12.25 13.03 3.55
N ALA A 27 -11.35 13.91 3.96
CA ALA A 27 -11.43 15.35 3.68
C ALA A 27 -11.44 15.61 2.15
N ALA A 28 -10.50 15.02 1.42
CA ALA A 28 -10.40 15.18 -0.04
C ALA A 28 -11.66 14.68 -0.78
N ARG A 29 -12.42 13.76 -0.21
CA ARG A 29 -13.67 13.22 -0.75
C ARG A 29 -14.92 13.78 -0.09
N ARG A 30 -14.78 14.76 0.83
CA ARG A 30 -15.89 15.44 1.52
C ARG A 30 -16.83 14.44 2.20
N TYR A 31 -16.26 13.61 3.09
CA TYR A 31 -17.00 12.72 3.97
C TYR A 31 -17.36 13.42 5.27
N ASP A 32 -18.20 14.44 5.18
CA ASP A 32 -18.45 15.42 6.26
C ASP A 32 -19.43 14.89 7.32
N THR A 33 -20.13 13.78 7.02
CA THR A 33 -21.20 13.23 7.88
C THR A 33 -20.85 11.88 8.51
N LEU A 34 -19.55 11.49 8.53
CA LEU A 34 -19.14 10.21 9.12
C LEU A 34 -19.47 10.14 10.61
N GLY A 35 -19.38 11.27 11.32
CA GLY A 35 -19.82 11.37 12.72
C GLY A 35 -18.91 10.70 13.74
N HIS A 36 -17.77 10.16 13.31
CA HIS A 36 -16.77 9.50 14.15
C HIS A 36 -15.45 10.26 14.09
N GLY A 37 -14.96 10.71 15.24
CA GLY A 37 -13.61 11.25 15.37
C GLY A 37 -12.56 10.14 15.33
N ARG A 38 -11.28 10.54 15.24
CA ARG A 38 -10.12 9.67 15.17
C ARG A 38 -10.11 8.57 16.25
N ASP A 39 -10.31 8.96 17.51
CA ASP A 39 -10.28 8.02 18.64
C ASP A 39 -11.37 6.96 18.54
N ALA A 40 -12.58 7.34 18.12
CA ALA A 40 -13.68 6.40 17.92
C ALA A 40 -13.38 5.42 16.76
N VAL A 41 -12.75 5.88 15.70
CA VAL A 41 -12.29 5.00 14.61
C VAL A 41 -11.23 4.04 15.13
N ALA A 42 -10.21 4.52 15.86
CA ALA A 42 -9.19 3.68 16.45
C ALA A 42 -9.80 2.59 17.36
N GLN A 43 -10.74 2.96 18.25
CA GLN A 43 -11.44 2.00 19.11
C GLN A 43 -12.18 0.92 18.32
N VAL A 44 -12.82 1.28 17.21
CA VAL A 44 -13.47 0.29 16.32
C VAL A 44 -12.43 -0.68 15.74
N LEU A 45 -11.24 -0.21 15.35
CA LEU A 45 -10.18 -1.08 14.82
C LEU A 45 -9.66 -2.03 15.91
N HIS A 46 -9.40 -1.54 17.13
CA HIS A 46 -9.02 -2.37 18.28
C HIS A 46 -10.10 -3.43 18.56
N ALA A 47 -11.38 -3.04 18.63
CA ALA A 47 -12.49 -3.96 18.86
C ALA A 47 -12.63 -5.03 17.77
N CYS A 48 -12.38 -4.69 16.48
CA CYS A 48 -12.39 -5.68 15.39
C CYS A 48 -11.34 -6.77 15.61
N VAL A 49 -10.11 -6.40 16.00
CA VAL A 49 -9.03 -7.37 16.25
C VAL A 49 -9.31 -8.18 17.51
N ALA A 50 -9.70 -7.52 18.59
CA ALA A 50 -9.99 -8.15 19.88
C ALA A 50 -11.10 -9.21 19.75
N ARG A 51 -12.24 -8.85 19.12
CA ARG A 51 -13.35 -9.77 18.89
C ARG A 51 -13.02 -10.92 17.93
N ALA A 52 -12.12 -10.70 16.98
CA ALA A 52 -11.63 -11.75 16.10
C ALA A 52 -10.62 -12.68 16.81
N GLY A 53 -10.07 -12.28 17.96
CA GLY A 53 -9.06 -13.04 18.71
C GLY A 53 -7.73 -13.20 17.97
N LEU A 54 -7.45 -12.34 16.98
CA LEU A 54 -6.29 -12.46 16.11
C LEU A 54 -5.08 -11.71 16.69
N ARG A 55 -3.90 -12.32 16.58
CA ARG A 55 -2.62 -11.69 16.94
C ARG A 55 -1.87 -11.18 15.71
N ASP A 56 -2.13 -11.80 14.56
CA ASP A 56 -1.59 -11.42 13.26
C ASP A 56 -2.74 -11.26 12.27
N SER A 57 -2.98 -10.03 11.82
CA SER A 57 -4.17 -9.71 11.02
C SER A 57 -3.99 -8.50 10.12
N MET A 58 -4.83 -8.43 9.10
CA MET A 58 -5.07 -7.23 8.31
C MET A 58 -6.41 -6.64 8.74
N VAL A 59 -6.40 -5.40 9.21
CA VAL A 59 -7.61 -4.66 9.57
C VAL A 59 -7.92 -3.68 8.45
N THR A 60 -9.05 -3.88 7.79
CA THR A 60 -9.54 -2.99 6.73
C THR A 60 -10.69 -2.14 7.26
N PHE A 61 -10.67 -0.86 6.96
CA PHE A 61 -11.75 0.06 7.31
C PHE A 61 -12.12 0.95 6.13
N ILE A 62 -13.42 1.16 5.97
CA ILE A 62 -14.03 1.79 4.80
C ILE A 62 -14.98 2.90 5.25
N ALA A 63 -14.88 4.07 4.63
CA ALA A 63 -15.98 5.03 4.62
C ALA A 63 -16.76 4.87 3.31
N THR A 64 -18.04 4.58 3.44
CA THR A 64 -18.98 4.62 2.31
C THR A 64 -19.72 5.96 2.30
N ARG A 65 -20.13 6.40 1.10
CA ARG A 65 -20.95 7.62 0.98
C ARG A 65 -22.27 7.48 1.74
N GLY A 66 -22.76 6.25 1.92
CA GLY A 66 -24.05 5.97 2.50
C GLY A 66 -25.17 6.09 1.47
N THR A 67 -26.39 6.13 1.98
CA THR A 67 -27.61 6.22 1.16
C THR A 67 -28.16 7.65 1.20
N PRO A 68 -28.52 8.25 0.06
CA PRO A 68 -29.17 9.55 0.04
C PRO A 68 -30.58 9.46 0.64
N ALA A 69 -31.12 10.60 1.04
CA ALA A 69 -32.51 10.68 1.46
C ALA A 69 -33.45 10.18 0.34
N SER A 70 -34.58 9.57 0.72
CA SER A 70 -35.54 9.01 -0.25
C SER A 70 -35.95 10.03 -1.32
N GLY A 71 -35.92 9.62 -2.59
CA GLY A 71 -36.26 10.46 -3.74
C GLY A 71 -35.17 11.44 -4.18
N HIS A 72 -34.03 11.50 -3.49
CA HIS A 72 -32.94 12.39 -3.84
C HIS A 72 -31.74 11.62 -4.44
N LYS A 73 -31.09 12.24 -5.45
CA LYS A 73 -29.80 11.78 -5.98
C LYS A 73 -28.64 12.68 -5.50
N ASP A 74 -28.92 13.63 -4.61
CA ASP A 74 -27.94 14.57 -4.08
C ASP A 74 -27.02 13.89 -3.05
N LEU A 75 -25.75 13.75 -3.41
CA LEU A 75 -24.75 13.13 -2.56
C LEU A 75 -24.51 13.86 -1.23
N ARG A 76 -24.89 15.15 -1.13
CA ARG A 76 -24.80 15.94 0.10
C ARG A 76 -25.82 15.49 1.15
N SER A 77 -26.90 14.83 0.74
CA SER A 77 -27.92 14.29 1.65
C SER A 77 -27.55 12.92 2.24
N CYS A 78 -26.44 12.31 1.78
CA CYS A 78 -26.00 11.01 2.26
C CYS A 78 -25.44 11.11 3.68
N LYS A 79 -25.76 10.10 4.51
CA LYS A 79 -25.10 9.87 5.79
C LYS A 79 -23.97 8.86 5.59
N ASN A 80 -22.74 9.30 5.76
CA ASN A 80 -21.56 8.45 5.60
C ASN A 80 -21.55 7.35 6.67
N ARG A 81 -20.95 6.21 6.33
CA ARG A 81 -20.88 5.04 7.24
C ARG A 81 -19.46 4.52 7.32
N LEU A 82 -19.03 4.18 8.52
CA LEU A 82 -17.82 3.41 8.78
C LEU A 82 -18.16 1.92 8.78
N ILE A 83 -17.33 1.12 8.11
CA ILE A 83 -17.34 -0.34 8.12
C ILE A 83 -15.90 -0.78 8.37
N ALA A 84 -15.68 -1.69 9.32
CA ALA A 84 -14.35 -2.23 9.58
C ALA A 84 -14.43 -3.73 9.88
N TRP A 85 -13.34 -4.44 9.58
CA TRP A 85 -13.19 -5.86 9.90
C TRP A 85 -11.72 -6.24 10.00
N ALA A 86 -11.43 -7.31 10.73
CA ALA A 86 -10.13 -7.94 10.80
C ALA A 86 -10.18 -9.33 10.15
N LEU A 87 -9.16 -9.66 9.37
CA LEU A 87 -8.95 -10.99 8.79
C LEU A 87 -7.55 -11.48 9.18
N PRO A 88 -7.30 -12.80 9.25
CA PRO A 88 -5.94 -13.30 9.36
C PRO A 88 -5.01 -12.65 8.35
N TYR A 89 -3.75 -12.42 8.73
CA TYR A 89 -2.78 -11.79 7.84
C TYR A 89 -2.65 -12.56 6.51
N TYR A 90 -2.52 -11.82 5.43
CA TYR A 90 -2.27 -12.35 4.09
C TYR A 90 -1.29 -11.46 3.35
N GLY A 91 -0.37 -12.06 2.61
CA GLY A 91 0.62 -11.34 1.79
C GLY A 91 0.10 -11.00 0.39
N VAL A 92 0.68 -9.97 -0.22
CA VAL A 92 0.47 -9.63 -1.65
C VAL A 92 1.15 -10.67 -2.54
N VAL A 93 2.33 -11.12 -2.13
CA VAL A 93 3.12 -12.17 -2.80
C VAL A 93 3.19 -13.40 -1.91
N SER A 94 3.50 -14.57 -2.47
CA SER A 94 3.71 -15.80 -1.71
C SER A 94 5.03 -15.74 -0.92
N ASP A 95 5.18 -16.63 0.07
CA ASP A 95 6.42 -16.75 0.85
C ASP A 95 7.62 -17.10 -0.05
N GLU A 96 7.42 -17.95 -1.06
CA GLU A 96 8.44 -18.27 -2.06
C GLU A 96 8.87 -17.03 -2.85
N GLU A 97 7.91 -16.19 -3.26
CA GLU A 97 8.20 -14.94 -3.98
C GLU A 97 8.86 -13.90 -3.05
N LEU A 98 8.58 -13.91 -1.74
CA LEU A 98 9.29 -13.06 -0.77
C LEU A 98 10.77 -13.45 -0.61
N GLU A 99 11.10 -14.72 -0.81
CA GLU A 99 12.47 -15.23 -0.72
C GLU A 99 13.22 -15.06 -2.05
N ARG A 100 12.58 -15.43 -3.18
CA ARG A 100 13.23 -15.50 -4.50
C ARG A 100 13.01 -14.27 -5.38
N GLY A 101 12.16 -13.37 -4.96
CA GLY A 101 11.70 -12.25 -5.77
C GLY A 101 10.55 -12.62 -6.71
N CYS A 102 9.64 -11.69 -6.91
CA CYS A 102 8.50 -11.85 -7.83
C CYS A 102 8.83 -11.35 -9.24
N ASP A 103 8.03 -11.81 -10.21
CA ASP A 103 8.06 -11.33 -11.59
C ASP A 103 6.94 -10.32 -11.79
N ILE A 104 7.25 -9.17 -12.38
CA ILE A 104 6.26 -8.15 -12.73
C ILE A 104 6.30 -7.83 -14.21
N VAL A 105 5.19 -7.34 -14.74
CA VAL A 105 5.13 -6.82 -16.11
C VAL A 105 4.77 -5.34 -16.11
N VAL A 106 5.27 -4.62 -17.10
CA VAL A 106 4.81 -3.27 -17.40
C VAL A 106 3.56 -3.39 -18.25
N ALA A 107 2.42 -2.91 -17.72
CA ALA A 107 1.14 -2.97 -18.40
C ALA A 107 1.06 -1.97 -19.57
N GLN A 108 0.25 -2.30 -20.58
CA GLN A 108 -0.16 -1.37 -21.63
C GLN A 108 -1.27 -0.42 -21.14
N THR A 109 -2.10 -0.90 -20.21
CA THR A 109 -3.09 -0.07 -19.53
C THR A 109 -2.38 1.04 -18.76
N ILE A 110 -2.71 2.29 -19.07
CA ILE A 110 -2.21 3.45 -18.33
C ILE A 110 -3.01 3.71 -17.06
N ARG A 111 -2.33 4.26 -16.08
CA ARG A 111 -2.92 4.72 -14.82
C ARG A 111 -3.97 5.81 -15.08
N ILE A 112 -5.08 5.79 -14.35
CA ILE A 112 -6.04 6.89 -14.36
C ILE A 112 -5.28 8.18 -14.06
N PRO A 113 -5.43 9.23 -14.90
CA PRO A 113 -4.71 10.48 -14.70
C PRO A 113 -4.98 11.11 -13.33
N SER A 114 -3.94 11.65 -12.72
CA SER A 114 -4.00 12.26 -11.38
C SER A 114 -4.98 13.44 -11.30
N GLU A 115 -5.21 14.11 -12.42
CA GLU A 115 -6.16 15.21 -12.55
C GLU A 115 -7.62 14.72 -12.49
N ALA A 116 -7.88 13.47 -12.86
CA ALA A 116 -9.21 12.85 -12.79
C ALA A 116 -9.46 12.21 -11.43
N VAL A 117 -8.46 11.52 -10.88
CA VAL A 117 -8.53 10.85 -9.58
C VAL A 117 -7.21 11.01 -8.85
N ASP A 118 -7.19 11.83 -7.80
CA ASP A 118 -5.99 12.04 -6.98
C ASP A 118 -5.49 10.69 -6.40
N PRO A 119 -4.30 10.21 -6.81
CA PRO A 119 -3.76 8.93 -6.37
C PRO A 119 -3.42 8.89 -4.88
N ARG A 120 -3.21 10.07 -4.24
CA ARG A 120 -2.94 10.18 -2.80
C ARG A 120 -4.17 9.86 -1.95
N VAL A 121 -5.36 9.91 -2.53
CA VAL A 121 -6.62 9.51 -1.89
C VAL A 121 -6.80 8.00 -2.06
N LYS A 122 -6.74 7.24 -0.95
CA LYS A 122 -6.92 5.79 -0.98
C LYS A 122 -8.40 5.43 -1.23
N ASN A 123 -8.70 5.01 -2.45
CA ASN A 123 -10.08 4.84 -2.94
C ASN A 123 -10.27 3.54 -3.72
N PHE A 124 -11.54 3.23 -4.07
CA PHE A 124 -11.93 2.03 -4.82
C PHE A 124 -11.98 2.20 -6.34
N GLY A 125 -11.62 3.36 -6.89
CA GLY A 125 -11.50 3.59 -8.33
C GLY A 125 -10.29 2.88 -8.91
N ARG A 126 -10.38 1.55 -9.09
CA ARG A 126 -9.22 0.66 -9.37
C ARG A 126 -9.41 -0.20 -10.61
N LEU A 127 -10.24 0.22 -11.56
CA LEU A 127 -10.52 -0.56 -12.77
C LEU A 127 -9.31 -0.66 -13.70
N ASP A 128 -8.47 0.35 -13.74
CA ASP A 128 -7.19 0.36 -14.44
C ASP A 128 -6.26 -0.75 -13.89
N PHE A 129 -6.13 -0.87 -12.58
CA PHE A 129 -5.36 -1.96 -11.96
C PHE A 129 -5.91 -3.34 -12.25
N VAL A 130 -7.25 -3.50 -12.27
CA VAL A 130 -7.87 -4.77 -12.60
C VAL A 130 -7.57 -5.15 -14.05
N ARG A 131 -7.67 -4.20 -14.98
CA ARG A 131 -7.34 -4.41 -16.39
C ARG A 131 -5.86 -4.80 -16.57
N ALA A 132 -4.95 -4.05 -15.93
CA ALA A 132 -3.52 -4.36 -15.98
C ALA A 132 -3.18 -5.74 -15.38
N LEU A 133 -3.94 -6.18 -14.37
CA LEU A 133 -3.76 -7.51 -13.80
C LEU A 133 -4.13 -8.62 -14.78
N PHE A 134 -5.21 -8.44 -15.57
CA PHE A 134 -5.54 -9.39 -16.65
C PHE A 134 -4.48 -9.40 -17.74
N GLU A 135 -3.89 -8.23 -18.10
CA GLU A 135 -2.74 -8.20 -19.02
C GLU A 135 -1.53 -8.99 -18.48
N ALA A 136 -1.31 -8.95 -17.16
CA ALA A 136 -0.27 -9.76 -16.53
C ALA A 136 -0.58 -11.26 -16.64
N TYR A 137 -1.82 -11.66 -16.37
CA TYR A 137 -2.26 -13.05 -16.48
C TYR A 137 -2.14 -13.60 -17.91
N ASP A 138 -2.48 -12.80 -18.93
CA ASP A 138 -2.31 -13.14 -20.34
C ASP A 138 -0.84 -13.33 -20.75
N ARG A 139 0.10 -12.89 -19.90
CA ARG A 139 1.55 -13.00 -20.06
C ARG A 139 2.20 -13.94 -19.04
N ASP A 140 1.42 -14.83 -18.43
CA ASP A 140 1.87 -15.76 -17.39
C ASP A 140 2.56 -15.10 -16.19
N ALA A 141 2.21 -13.82 -15.92
CA ALA A 141 2.69 -13.07 -14.76
C ALA A 141 1.55 -12.80 -13.77
N ARG A 142 1.89 -12.48 -12.53
CA ARG A 142 0.89 -12.26 -11.46
C ARG A 142 0.74 -10.80 -11.07
N TYR A 143 1.68 -9.96 -11.43
CA TYR A 143 1.75 -8.57 -10.98
C TYR A 143 2.05 -7.65 -12.15
N ALA A 144 1.39 -6.49 -12.16
CA ALA A 144 1.59 -5.46 -13.18
C ALA A 144 1.86 -4.10 -12.55
N VAL A 145 2.84 -3.39 -13.08
CA VAL A 145 3.05 -1.96 -12.82
C VAL A 145 2.46 -1.15 -13.96
N LEU A 146 1.74 -0.09 -13.63
CA LEU A 146 1.15 0.82 -14.61
C LEU A 146 2.08 2.01 -14.85
N LEU A 147 2.01 2.51 -16.08
CA LEU A 147 2.61 3.79 -16.45
C LEU A 147 1.53 4.87 -16.45
N ASP A 148 1.92 6.12 -16.20
CA ASP A 148 1.08 7.27 -16.47
C ASP A 148 1.04 7.58 -18.00
N ARG A 149 0.26 8.62 -18.36
CA ARG A 149 0.13 9.04 -19.77
C ARG A 149 1.46 9.49 -20.42
N ASP A 150 2.43 9.89 -19.59
CA ASP A 150 3.74 10.39 -20.05
C ASP A 150 4.79 9.28 -20.09
N GLY A 151 4.37 8.02 -19.90
CA GLY A 151 5.22 6.84 -19.89
C GLY A 151 6.10 6.69 -18.65
N SER A 152 5.80 7.44 -17.58
CA SER A 152 6.49 7.29 -16.31
C SER A 152 5.83 6.17 -15.50
N VAL A 153 6.63 5.39 -14.79
CA VAL A 153 6.17 4.36 -13.85
C VAL A 153 5.36 5.03 -12.74
N ALA A 154 4.18 4.49 -12.45
CA ALA A 154 3.32 4.93 -11.36
C ALA A 154 3.34 3.92 -10.20
N GLU A 155 2.42 3.02 -10.16
CA GLU A 155 2.29 2.00 -9.10
C GLU A 155 1.58 0.76 -9.63
N GLY A 156 1.52 -0.29 -8.83
CA GLY A 156 0.70 -1.45 -9.12
C GLY A 156 -0.48 -1.62 -8.15
N ARG A 157 -1.24 -2.70 -8.33
CA ARG A 157 -2.44 -2.98 -7.56
C ARG A 157 -2.13 -3.27 -6.09
N GLY A 158 -2.10 -2.22 -5.26
CA GLY A 158 -1.94 -2.33 -3.81
C GLY A 158 -0.51 -2.22 -3.31
N TRP A 159 0.41 -1.76 -4.16
CA TRP A 159 1.82 -1.59 -3.80
C TRP A 159 2.46 -0.43 -4.58
N ASN A 160 3.47 0.19 -3.97
CA ASN A 160 4.37 1.11 -4.63
C ASN A 160 5.62 0.37 -5.08
N ILE A 161 6.46 1.02 -5.89
CA ILE A 161 7.68 0.46 -6.45
C ILE A 161 8.88 1.35 -6.17
N PHE A 162 10.03 0.73 -5.97
CA PHE A 162 11.34 1.36 -5.91
C PHE A 162 12.28 0.72 -6.91
N ALA A 163 13.16 1.51 -7.49
CA ALA A 163 14.29 1.09 -8.30
C ALA A 163 15.59 1.63 -7.71
N LEU A 164 16.59 0.79 -7.51
CA LEU A 164 17.95 1.16 -7.15
C LEU A 164 18.78 1.22 -8.42
N THR A 165 19.45 2.34 -8.65
CA THR A 165 20.39 2.48 -9.77
C THR A 165 21.57 3.32 -9.33
N GLY A 166 22.78 2.79 -9.46
CA GLY A 166 24.00 3.51 -9.09
C GLY A 166 24.04 3.95 -7.63
N GLY A 167 23.43 3.18 -6.73
CA GLY A 167 23.36 3.46 -5.28
C GLY A 167 22.24 4.42 -4.86
N VAL A 168 21.40 4.90 -5.79
CA VAL A 168 20.28 5.80 -5.49
C VAL A 168 18.95 5.06 -5.62
N LEU A 169 18.13 5.09 -4.55
CA LEU A 169 16.76 4.57 -4.54
C LEU A 169 15.78 5.63 -5.07
N VAL A 170 15.02 5.28 -6.09
CA VAL A 170 13.99 6.17 -6.65
C VAL A 170 12.64 5.47 -6.58
N SER A 171 11.61 6.18 -6.13
CA SER A 171 10.20 5.77 -6.22
C SER A 171 9.42 6.84 -6.99
N PRO A 172 8.37 6.48 -7.75
CA PRO A 172 7.61 7.45 -8.53
C PRO A 172 7.15 8.67 -7.74
N ASP A 173 7.32 9.86 -8.32
CA ASP A 173 6.92 11.14 -7.73
C ASP A 173 5.47 11.53 -8.05
N SER A 174 4.85 10.84 -9.01
CA SER A 174 3.48 11.10 -9.46
C SER A 174 2.73 9.80 -9.75
N GLY A 175 1.40 9.88 -9.86
CA GLY A 175 0.56 8.74 -10.24
C GLY A 175 0.42 7.63 -9.19
N ALA A 176 1.04 7.77 -8.03
CA ALA A 176 1.12 6.74 -7.00
C ALA A 176 0.56 7.22 -5.65
N LEU A 177 0.05 6.26 -4.86
CA LEU A 177 -0.35 6.49 -3.48
C LEU A 177 0.88 6.81 -2.61
N GLU A 178 0.74 7.71 -1.64
CA GLU A 178 1.71 7.92 -0.57
C GLU A 178 1.63 6.75 0.43
N GLY A 179 2.27 5.62 0.08
CA GLY A 179 2.25 4.39 0.84
C GLY A 179 2.96 4.53 2.19
N ILE A 180 2.39 3.92 3.26
CA ILE A 180 3.03 3.95 4.59
C ILE A 180 4.32 3.12 4.58
N THR A 181 4.33 1.97 3.93
CA THR A 181 5.56 1.17 3.74
C THR A 181 6.58 1.93 2.88
N ARG A 182 6.13 2.66 1.83
CA ARG A 182 7.00 3.55 1.04
C ARG A 182 7.65 4.64 1.91
N LYS A 183 6.87 5.28 2.79
CA LYS A 183 7.38 6.24 3.79
C LYS A 183 8.44 5.60 4.67
N THR A 184 8.17 4.39 5.17
CA THR A 184 9.12 3.64 6.01
C THR A 184 10.43 3.33 5.27
N VAL A 185 10.39 3.02 3.97
CA VAL A 185 11.61 2.81 3.17
C VAL A 185 12.47 4.07 3.13
N TYR A 186 11.90 5.27 2.96
CA TYR A 186 12.69 6.49 3.02
C TYR A 186 13.37 6.69 4.37
N GLU A 187 12.66 6.46 5.48
CA GLU A 187 13.21 6.55 6.84
C GLU A 187 14.34 5.53 7.08
N LEU A 188 14.17 4.29 6.57
CA LEU A 188 15.20 3.25 6.67
C LEU A 188 16.41 3.54 5.78
N SER A 189 16.19 4.09 4.59
CA SER A 189 17.27 4.48 3.68
C SER A 189 18.16 5.57 4.30
N GLU A 190 17.55 6.54 4.97
CA GLU A 190 18.29 7.57 5.72
C GLU A 190 19.18 6.95 6.80
N ARG A 191 18.66 5.98 7.58
CA ARG A 191 19.43 5.25 8.60
C ARG A 191 20.60 4.45 8.01
N LEU A 192 20.49 4.03 6.76
CA LEU A 192 21.53 3.27 6.05
C LEU A 192 22.50 4.18 5.27
N ASN A 193 22.29 5.50 5.30
CA ASN A 193 22.98 6.47 4.44
C ASN A 193 22.87 6.12 2.94
N ILE A 194 21.71 5.61 2.53
CA ILE A 194 21.36 5.38 1.12
C ILE A 194 20.55 6.56 0.64
N GLU A 195 20.98 7.20 -0.44
CA GLU A 195 20.19 8.26 -1.07
C GLU A 195 18.87 7.67 -1.57
N ALA A 196 17.74 8.22 -1.12
CA ALA A 196 16.41 7.80 -1.54
C ALA A 196 15.54 9.02 -1.82
N ARG A 197 14.88 9.04 -2.98
CA ARG A 197 14.07 10.20 -3.40
C ARG A 197 12.86 9.79 -4.22
N ALA A 198 11.87 10.68 -4.26
CA ALA A 198 10.83 10.63 -5.28
C ALA A 198 11.39 11.16 -6.61
N GLY A 199 10.99 10.56 -7.70
CA GLY A 199 11.45 10.97 -9.01
C GLY A 199 10.83 10.19 -10.17
N ARG A 200 11.04 10.68 -11.37
CA ARG A 200 10.55 10.01 -12.57
C ARG A 200 11.33 8.73 -12.84
N ILE A 201 10.63 7.63 -13.08
CA ILE A 201 11.19 6.34 -13.51
C ILE A 201 10.51 5.98 -14.82
N THR A 202 11.28 5.65 -15.87
CA THR A 202 10.75 5.08 -17.11
C THR A 202 10.76 3.56 -17.04
N ALA A 203 9.97 2.89 -17.89
CA ALA A 203 10.01 1.44 -18.00
C ALA A 203 11.42 0.92 -18.35
N ALA A 204 12.18 1.67 -19.17
CA ALA A 204 13.57 1.33 -19.51
C ALA A 204 14.50 1.44 -18.28
N CYS A 205 14.37 2.52 -17.49
CA CYS A 205 15.12 2.65 -16.23
C CYS A 205 14.78 1.52 -15.25
N LEU A 206 13.50 1.13 -15.17
CA LEU A 206 13.07 0.04 -14.30
C LEU A 206 13.71 -1.30 -14.69
N ARG A 207 13.75 -1.62 -16.01
CA ARG A 207 14.40 -2.85 -16.51
C ARG A 207 15.92 -2.84 -16.37
N GLY A 208 16.54 -1.67 -16.37
CA GLY A 208 17.99 -1.50 -16.21
C GLY A 208 18.46 -1.22 -14.79
N ALA A 209 17.57 -1.33 -13.79
CA ALA A 209 17.93 -1.10 -12.41
C ALA A 209 18.79 -2.21 -11.83
N ASP A 210 19.63 -1.86 -10.84
CA ASP A 210 20.45 -2.82 -10.10
C ASP A 210 19.59 -3.70 -9.21
N GLU A 211 18.58 -3.10 -8.54
CA GLU A 211 17.58 -3.76 -7.73
C GLU A 211 16.20 -3.11 -7.92
N VAL A 212 15.15 -3.91 -7.83
CA VAL A 212 13.75 -3.44 -7.83
C VAL A 212 13.01 -4.13 -6.70
N PHE A 213 12.15 -3.40 -6.00
CA PHE A 213 11.24 -3.99 -5.02
C PHE A 213 9.91 -3.25 -4.93
N LEU A 214 8.90 -3.96 -4.45
CA LEU A 214 7.56 -3.44 -4.20
C LEU A 214 7.38 -3.18 -2.70
N THR A 215 6.46 -2.28 -2.35
CA THR A 215 6.16 -1.97 -0.94
C THR A 215 4.67 -1.93 -0.70
N SER A 216 4.22 -2.65 0.33
CA SER A 216 2.79 -2.72 0.72
C SER A 216 2.65 -2.99 2.21
N THR A 217 1.55 -2.54 2.82
CA THR A 217 1.17 -2.93 4.18
C THR A 217 0.97 -4.45 4.28
N ALA A 218 0.46 -5.08 3.21
CA ALA A 218 0.22 -6.52 3.12
C ALA A 218 1.37 -7.26 2.42
N GLY A 219 2.61 -7.06 2.85
CA GLY A 219 3.77 -7.74 2.26
C GLY A 219 5.11 -7.12 2.63
N GLY A 220 5.07 -5.91 3.24
CA GLY A 220 6.30 -5.21 3.57
C GLY A 220 7.08 -4.82 2.32
N ILE A 221 8.35 -5.20 2.29
CA ILE A 221 9.27 -5.00 1.15
C ILE A 221 9.38 -6.33 0.41
N MET A 222 8.97 -6.35 -0.86
CA MET A 222 8.87 -7.53 -1.70
C MET A 222 9.84 -7.40 -2.87
N PRO A 223 10.89 -8.23 -2.94
CA PRO A 223 11.88 -8.17 -4.01
C PRO A 223 11.27 -8.46 -5.39
N VAL A 224 11.81 -7.84 -6.43
CA VAL A 224 11.49 -8.14 -7.83
C VAL A 224 12.74 -8.69 -8.50
N ARG A 225 12.63 -9.86 -9.09
CA ARG A 225 13.75 -10.51 -9.80
C ARG A 225 13.69 -10.32 -11.31
N ARG A 226 12.51 -9.99 -11.87
CA ARG A 226 12.31 -9.79 -13.30
C ARG A 226 11.24 -8.75 -13.59
N VAL A 227 11.49 -7.91 -14.57
CA VAL A 227 10.53 -6.96 -15.14
C VAL A 227 10.36 -7.28 -16.62
N ASP A 228 9.16 -7.66 -17.03
CA ASP A 228 8.88 -8.26 -18.34
C ASP A 228 9.81 -9.48 -18.58
N ASP A 229 10.57 -9.46 -19.66
CA ASP A 229 11.53 -10.53 -20.01
C ASP A 229 12.96 -10.25 -19.49
N THR A 230 13.16 -9.16 -18.75
CA THR A 230 14.48 -8.72 -18.30
C THR A 230 14.71 -9.08 -16.82
N ALA A 231 15.75 -9.86 -16.55
CA ALA A 231 16.21 -10.10 -15.18
C ALA A 231 16.77 -8.80 -14.57
N ILE A 232 16.44 -8.54 -13.31
CA ILE A 232 16.97 -7.41 -12.54
C ILE A 232 18.25 -7.86 -11.84
N GLY A 233 19.33 -7.11 -12.03
CA GLY A 233 20.65 -7.50 -11.51
C GLY A 233 21.05 -8.89 -12.02
N ASN A 234 21.24 -9.82 -11.11
CA ASN A 234 21.56 -11.22 -11.43
C ASN A 234 20.32 -12.15 -11.43
N GLY A 235 19.12 -11.59 -11.31
CA GLY A 235 17.85 -12.34 -11.22
C GLY A 235 17.53 -12.85 -9.81
N GLU A 236 18.23 -12.38 -8.79
CA GLU A 236 18.01 -12.70 -7.39
C GLU A 236 17.77 -11.41 -6.58
N PRO A 237 17.13 -11.47 -5.40
CA PRO A 237 16.96 -10.32 -4.53
C PRO A 237 18.29 -9.66 -4.16
N GLY A 238 18.41 -8.35 -4.41
CA GLY A 238 19.64 -7.62 -4.15
C GLY A 238 19.86 -7.30 -2.66
N PRO A 239 21.12 -7.05 -2.27
CA PRO A 239 21.52 -6.88 -0.87
C PRO A 239 20.87 -5.67 -0.19
N VAL A 240 20.63 -4.57 -0.90
CA VAL A 240 19.96 -3.39 -0.33
C VAL A 240 18.50 -3.69 -0.04
N THR A 241 17.81 -4.34 -0.96
CA THR A 241 16.42 -4.78 -0.79
C THR A 241 16.27 -5.72 0.41
N LEU A 242 17.14 -6.73 0.52
CA LEU A 242 17.11 -7.67 1.64
C LEU A 242 17.35 -6.97 2.97
N ARG A 243 18.34 -6.08 3.04
CA ARG A 243 18.63 -5.32 4.25
C ARG A 243 17.48 -4.42 4.69
N LEU A 244 16.85 -3.71 3.72
CA LEU A 244 15.67 -2.89 4.01
C LEU A 244 14.49 -3.75 4.46
N LYS A 245 14.30 -4.93 3.85
CA LYS A 245 13.27 -5.89 4.25
C LYS A 245 13.44 -6.35 5.70
N ASP A 246 14.62 -6.75 6.08
CA ASP A 246 14.90 -7.20 7.46
C ASP A 246 14.67 -6.08 8.47
N MET A 247 15.16 -4.87 8.18
CA MET A 247 14.95 -3.70 9.04
C MET A 247 13.46 -3.33 9.13
N TYR A 248 12.71 -3.40 8.02
CA TYR A 248 11.28 -3.13 8.01
C TYR A 248 10.53 -4.08 8.96
N TRP A 249 10.81 -5.37 8.89
CA TRP A 249 10.15 -6.34 9.76
C TRP A 249 10.56 -6.20 11.23
N ALA A 250 11.78 -5.79 11.50
CA ALA A 250 12.26 -5.50 12.86
C ALA A 250 11.52 -4.31 13.51
N LEU A 251 11.04 -3.34 12.72
CA LEU A 251 10.25 -2.22 13.26
C LEU A 251 8.89 -2.64 13.83
N HIS A 252 8.38 -3.83 13.47
CA HIS A 252 7.13 -4.34 14.03
C HIS A 252 7.26 -4.76 15.50
N ASP A 253 8.47 -4.90 16.00
CA ASP A 253 8.77 -5.19 17.40
C ASP A 253 9.25 -3.94 18.17
N ASP A 254 9.31 -2.77 17.50
CA ASP A 254 9.72 -1.49 18.08
C ASP A 254 8.49 -0.70 18.57
N PRO A 255 8.39 -0.41 19.90
CA PRO A 255 7.29 0.36 20.46
C PRO A 255 7.10 1.77 19.85
N ALA A 256 8.15 2.36 19.26
CA ALA A 256 8.05 3.64 18.58
C ALA A 256 7.20 3.60 17.28
N TYR A 257 7.00 2.41 16.73
CA TYR A 257 6.25 2.18 15.48
C TYR A 257 4.98 1.38 15.68
N THR A 258 4.73 0.88 16.88
CA THR A 258 3.63 -0.04 17.14
C THR A 258 2.67 0.50 18.20
N THR A 259 1.39 0.13 18.06
CA THR A 259 0.34 0.42 19.03
C THR A 259 -0.27 -0.91 19.48
N PRO A 260 -0.09 -1.33 20.74
CA PRO A 260 -0.67 -2.57 21.26
C PRO A 260 -2.19 -2.59 21.08
N VAL A 261 -2.73 -3.74 20.67
CA VAL A 261 -4.18 -3.92 20.57
C VAL A 261 -4.77 -3.99 21.98
N ASP A 262 -5.83 -3.24 22.20
CA ASP A 262 -6.64 -3.35 23.41
C ASP A 262 -7.61 -4.54 23.29
N TYR A 263 -7.21 -5.69 23.84
CA TYR A 263 -8.03 -6.92 23.80
C TYR A 263 -9.18 -6.92 24.80
N ASP A 264 -9.24 -6.00 25.76
CA ASP A 264 -10.35 -5.89 26.71
C ASP A 264 -11.64 -5.42 25.99
N LEU A 265 -11.50 -4.82 24.82
CA LEU A 265 -12.63 -4.45 23.95
C LEU A 265 -13.34 -5.65 23.27
N ALA A 266 -12.90 -6.88 23.49
CA ALA A 266 -13.57 -8.07 22.96
C ALA A 266 -14.98 -8.26 23.59
N GLU A 267 -15.15 -7.90 24.85
CA GLU A 267 -16.38 -8.07 25.64
C GLU A 267 -17.30 -6.83 25.60
N ALA A 268 -16.82 -5.69 25.11
CA ALA A 268 -17.59 -4.46 24.99
C ALA A 268 -18.35 -4.42 23.64
#